data_91e8dee8b32740b3e6506542c0acfc43
#
_entry.id   91e8dee8b32740b3e6506542c0acfc43
#
_cell.length_a   1.000
_cell.length_b   1.000
_cell.length_c   1.000
_cell.angle_alpha   90.00
_cell.angle_beta   90.00
_cell.angle_gamma   90.00
#
_symmetry.space_group_name_H-M   'P 1'
#
loop_
_entity.id
_entity.type
_entity.pdbx_description
1 polymer ?
#
loop_
_entity_poly.entity_id
_entity_poly.type
_entity_poly.pdbx_seq_one_letter_code
_entity_poly.pdbx_strand_id
1 'polypeptide(L)'
;MSEASFAELLEDSLVTIHNGEIVEGTVIGVKDNEIILNIGYKADGILTKNEYSNNTDVDLTSEVKPGDTMTVKVLKVNDGEGQVLLTYKRLQQDKMNERFQEAFENQEVLTGKVSMVLKGGLSVSYGEGRVFIPASLVSDMYERDLSKYQDQEVEFVLTEVNPRKRRIIGDRKQLIVAKKKKMQEELLSRIKVGMMVEGTVKNLTDFGAFIDLGGADGLLHISEMSWGRVADPKKLFKVGDKVNVMIKDIQDTKIALTLKLEENNPWKNAAEKYQIGTVVTGKVARMTDFGAFI
;
A
#
# COMPACT_ATOMS: atom_id res chain seq x y z
N MET A 1 24.47 -47.80 -36.58
CA MET A 1 24.78 -47.41 -35.20
C MET A 1 26.16 -46.78 -35.27
N SER A 2 26.23 -45.43 -35.24
CA SER A 2 27.48 -44.69 -35.26
C SER A 2 28.15 -44.86 -33.90
N GLU A 3 29.31 -45.46 -33.89
CA GLU A 3 30.21 -45.48 -32.73
C GLU A 3 30.59 -44.03 -32.42
N ALA A 4 29.90 -43.43 -31.43
CA ALA A 4 30.40 -42.20 -30.83
C ALA A 4 31.83 -42.50 -30.38
N SER A 5 32.79 -41.69 -30.82
CA SER A 5 34.18 -41.86 -30.48
C SER A 5 34.31 -41.84 -28.94
N PHE A 6 35.14 -42.77 -28.39
CA PHE A 6 35.42 -42.79 -26.94
C PHE A 6 35.86 -41.42 -26.41
N ALA A 7 36.47 -40.60 -27.25
CA ALA A 7 36.83 -39.22 -26.96
C ALA A 7 35.59 -38.31 -26.76
N GLU A 8 34.54 -38.45 -27.57
CA GLU A 8 33.26 -37.70 -27.43
C GLU A 8 32.51 -38.12 -26.17
N LEU A 9 32.51 -39.43 -25.86
CA LEU A 9 31.91 -39.93 -24.61
C LEU A 9 32.72 -39.50 -23.36
N LEU A 10 34.02 -39.28 -23.50
CA LEU A 10 34.87 -38.79 -22.42
C LEU A 10 34.71 -37.29 -22.24
N GLU A 11 34.58 -36.52 -23.31
CA GLU A 11 34.28 -35.09 -23.26
C GLU A 11 32.90 -34.80 -22.68
N ASP A 12 31.86 -35.57 -23.04
CA ASP A 12 30.52 -35.48 -22.47
C ASP A 12 30.47 -35.88 -20.99
N SER A 13 31.40 -36.73 -20.54
CA SER A 13 31.51 -37.12 -19.12
C SER A 13 32.29 -36.12 -18.25
N LEU A 14 33.03 -35.20 -18.86
CA LEU A 14 33.78 -34.15 -18.18
C LEU A 14 32.89 -32.90 -17.95
N VAL A 15 31.88 -33.03 -17.10
CA VAL A 15 31.12 -31.87 -16.63
C VAL A 15 32.07 -30.93 -15.89
N THR A 16 32.43 -29.81 -16.50
CA THR A 16 33.21 -28.75 -15.85
C THR A 16 32.26 -27.78 -15.19
N ILE A 17 32.38 -27.61 -13.88
CA ILE A 17 31.53 -26.70 -13.09
C ILE A 17 32.32 -25.44 -12.75
N HIS A 18 31.68 -24.27 -12.85
CA HIS A 18 32.28 -22.98 -12.57
C HIS A 18 31.61 -22.30 -11.36
N ASN A 19 32.36 -21.42 -10.70
CA ASN A 19 31.82 -20.62 -9.61
C ASN A 19 30.71 -19.72 -10.13
N GLY A 20 29.55 -19.75 -9.45
CA GLY A 20 28.36 -18.96 -9.82
C GLY A 20 27.42 -19.69 -10.78
N GLU A 21 27.75 -20.88 -11.27
CA GLU A 21 26.90 -21.68 -12.12
C GLU A 21 25.73 -22.30 -11.36
N ILE A 22 24.60 -22.43 -12.03
CA ILE A 22 23.39 -23.07 -11.50
C ILE A 22 23.39 -24.53 -11.94
N VAL A 23 23.33 -25.41 -10.98
CA VAL A 23 23.34 -26.86 -11.22
C VAL A 23 22.17 -27.53 -10.51
N GLU A 24 21.69 -28.59 -11.12
CA GLU A 24 20.69 -29.46 -10.50
C GLU A 24 21.40 -30.61 -9.79
N GLY A 25 21.07 -30.83 -8.54
CA GLY A 25 21.66 -31.88 -7.72
C GLY A 25 20.61 -32.74 -7.05
N THR A 26 20.92 -34.03 -6.92
CA THR A 26 20.10 -34.98 -6.17
C THR A 26 20.64 -35.15 -4.76
N VAL A 27 19.79 -35.03 -3.77
CA VAL A 27 20.15 -35.19 -2.35
C VAL A 27 20.56 -36.65 -2.08
N ILE A 28 21.79 -36.85 -1.66
CA ILE A 28 22.31 -38.17 -1.28
C ILE A 28 22.12 -38.38 0.22
N GLY A 29 22.33 -37.33 1.01
CA GLY A 29 22.23 -37.42 2.47
C GLY A 29 21.95 -36.05 3.09
N VAL A 30 21.26 -36.08 4.23
CA VAL A 30 20.94 -34.91 5.03
C VAL A 30 21.48 -35.12 6.44
N LYS A 31 22.27 -34.16 6.93
CA LYS A 31 22.75 -34.10 8.30
C LYS A 31 22.18 -32.84 8.98
N ASP A 32 22.33 -32.69 10.26
CA ASP A 32 21.79 -31.57 11.04
C ASP A 32 22.24 -30.20 10.53
N ASN A 33 23.46 -30.09 9.97
CA ASN A 33 24.05 -28.82 9.55
C ASN A 33 24.37 -28.73 8.06
N GLU A 34 24.26 -29.82 7.30
CA GLU A 34 24.62 -29.89 5.90
C GLU A 34 23.78 -30.88 5.09
N ILE A 35 23.56 -30.55 3.83
CA ILE A 35 22.94 -31.43 2.83
C ILE A 35 24.01 -31.80 1.81
N ILE A 36 24.11 -33.07 1.50
CA ILE A 36 25.06 -33.61 0.50
C ILE A 36 24.29 -33.90 -0.78
N LEU A 37 24.73 -33.30 -1.88
CA LEU A 37 24.09 -33.40 -3.18
C LEU A 37 25.05 -34.03 -4.22
N ASN A 38 24.52 -34.95 -4.99
CA ASN A 38 25.18 -35.39 -6.22
C ASN A 38 24.82 -34.40 -7.34
N ILE A 39 25.80 -33.69 -7.83
CA ILE A 39 25.66 -32.66 -8.87
C ILE A 39 26.20 -33.13 -10.24
N GLY A 40 26.43 -34.44 -10.40
CA GLY A 40 26.99 -34.98 -11.64
C GLY A 40 28.46 -34.63 -11.87
N TYR A 41 29.17 -34.12 -10.85
CA TYR A 41 30.58 -33.79 -10.89
C TYR A 41 31.43 -34.86 -10.16
N LYS A 42 32.72 -34.81 -10.36
CA LYS A 42 33.68 -35.75 -9.71
C LYS A 42 33.71 -35.65 -8.18
N ALA A 43 33.12 -34.64 -7.61
CA ALA A 43 33.01 -34.38 -6.17
C ALA A 43 31.56 -34.04 -5.78
N ASP A 44 31.18 -34.45 -4.59
CA ASP A 44 29.87 -34.16 -4.05
C ASP A 44 29.74 -32.66 -3.67
N GLY A 45 28.53 -32.13 -3.85
CA GLY A 45 28.20 -30.79 -3.45
C GLY A 45 27.72 -30.73 -2.00
N ILE A 46 28.24 -29.77 -1.23
CA ILE A 46 27.85 -29.53 0.15
C ILE A 46 27.07 -28.23 0.22
N LEU A 47 25.84 -28.33 0.73
CA LEU A 47 24.98 -27.20 1.03
C LEU A 47 24.83 -27.08 2.55
N THR A 48 25.51 -26.10 3.14
CA THR A 48 25.42 -25.86 4.58
C THR A 48 24.07 -25.24 4.97
N LYS A 49 23.63 -25.44 6.20
CA LYS A 49 22.40 -24.86 6.78
C LYS A 49 22.30 -23.34 6.57
N ASN A 50 23.41 -22.62 6.73
CA ASN A 50 23.48 -21.17 6.56
C ASN A 50 23.30 -20.72 5.10
N GLU A 51 23.65 -21.56 4.13
CA GLU A 51 23.49 -21.32 2.69
C GLU A 51 22.17 -21.88 2.15
N TYR A 52 21.44 -22.68 2.96
CA TYR A 52 20.10 -23.16 2.65
C TYR A 52 19.05 -22.11 3.01
N SER A 53 19.00 -21.64 4.27
CA SER A 53 18.00 -20.68 4.75
C SER A 53 18.59 -19.56 5.61
N ASN A 54 17.87 -18.44 5.69
CA ASN A 54 18.14 -17.34 6.63
C ASN A 54 17.66 -17.65 8.06
N ASN A 55 16.79 -18.62 8.21
CA ASN A 55 16.25 -19.03 9.49
C ASN A 55 17.13 -20.10 10.13
N THR A 56 17.67 -19.82 11.30
CA THR A 56 18.55 -20.73 12.06
C THR A 56 17.79 -21.92 12.68
N ASP A 57 16.47 -21.82 12.80
CA ASP A 57 15.63 -22.83 13.44
C ASP A 57 15.09 -23.88 12.47
N VAL A 58 15.48 -23.82 11.20
CA VAL A 58 15.08 -24.80 10.18
C VAL A 58 15.72 -26.16 10.48
N ASP A 59 14.91 -27.17 10.53
CA ASP A 59 15.35 -28.57 10.62
C ASP A 59 15.47 -29.15 9.21
N LEU A 60 16.72 -29.28 8.71
CA LEU A 60 17.00 -29.76 7.36
C LEU A 60 16.46 -31.17 7.12
N THR A 61 16.42 -32.00 8.15
CA THR A 61 15.98 -33.40 8.04
C THR A 61 14.47 -33.53 7.85
N SER A 62 13.71 -32.52 8.27
CA SER A 62 12.24 -32.46 8.08
C SER A 62 11.83 -31.90 6.73
N GLU A 63 12.62 -30.97 6.18
CA GLU A 63 12.29 -30.26 4.92
C GLU A 63 12.80 -30.99 3.67
N VAL A 64 13.96 -31.67 3.77
CA VAL A 64 14.63 -32.28 2.62
C VAL A 64 14.88 -33.76 2.87
N LYS A 65 14.52 -34.59 1.89
CA LYS A 65 14.70 -36.05 1.97
C LYS A 65 15.75 -36.53 1.00
N PRO A 66 16.51 -37.60 1.33
CA PRO A 66 17.36 -38.24 0.36
C PRO A 66 16.58 -38.71 -0.87
N GLY A 67 17.08 -38.39 -2.06
CA GLY A 67 16.43 -38.63 -3.35
C GLY A 67 15.69 -37.39 -3.91
N ASP A 68 15.51 -36.30 -3.14
CA ASP A 68 14.92 -35.08 -3.66
C ASP A 68 15.91 -34.40 -4.65
N THR A 69 15.37 -33.77 -5.68
CA THR A 69 16.15 -32.99 -6.64
C THR A 69 16.07 -31.51 -6.30
N MET A 70 17.22 -30.85 -6.24
CA MET A 70 17.30 -29.41 -5.89
C MET A 70 18.15 -28.67 -6.90
N THR A 71 17.69 -27.51 -7.32
CA THR A 71 18.50 -26.57 -8.09
C THR A 71 19.27 -25.66 -7.12
N VAL A 72 20.60 -25.64 -7.28
CA VAL A 72 21.51 -24.91 -6.40
C VAL A 72 22.55 -24.13 -7.21
N LYS A 73 23.13 -23.11 -6.60
CA LYS A 73 24.21 -22.34 -7.24
C LYS A 73 25.55 -22.69 -6.63
N VAL A 74 26.56 -22.87 -7.49
CA VAL A 74 27.93 -23.17 -7.06
C VAL A 74 28.55 -21.92 -6.43
N LEU A 75 28.92 -22.02 -5.18
CA LEU A 75 29.62 -20.97 -4.47
C LEU A 75 31.12 -21.02 -4.73
N LYS A 76 31.70 -22.22 -4.61
CA LYS A 76 33.10 -22.47 -4.78
C LYS A 76 33.32 -23.92 -5.21
N VAL A 77 34.12 -24.13 -6.26
CA VAL A 77 34.37 -25.46 -6.82
C VAL A 77 35.31 -26.29 -5.98
N ASN A 78 36.21 -25.68 -5.20
CA ASN A 78 37.12 -26.36 -4.29
C ASN A 78 37.26 -25.60 -3.00
N ASP A 79 36.83 -26.19 -1.90
CA ASP A 79 36.87 -25.59 -0.56
C ASP A 79 38.21 -25.81 0.17
N GLY A 80 39.12 -26.61 -0.43
CA GLY A 80 40.36 -27.06 0.17
C GLY A 80 40.34 -28.54 0.59
N GLU A 81 39.14 -29.12 0.77
CA GLU A 81 38.93 -30.54 1.07
C GLU A 81 38.50 -31.36 -0.16
N GLY A 82 38.44 -30.72 -1.33
CA GLY A 82 38.03 -31.36 -2.59
C GLY A 82 36.54 -31.45 -2.84
N GLN A 83 35.77 -30.70 -2.08
CA GLN A 83 34.28 -30.64 -2.15
C GLN A 83 33.82 -29.37 -2.87
N VAL A 84 32.57 -29.38 -3.36
CA VAL A 84 31.94 -28.23 -4.00
C VAL A 84 30.98 -27.58 -3.02
N LEU A 85 31.25 -26.30 -2.66
CA LEU A 85 30.32 -25.56 -1.84
C LEU A 85 29.18 -25.01 -2.67
N LEU A 86 27.94 -25.24 -2.19
CA LEU A 86 26.70 -24.87 -2.85
C LEU A 86 25.95 -23.83 -2.02
N THR A 87 25.11 -23.06 -2.69
CA THR A 87 24.18 -22.12 -2.03
C THR A 87 22.81 -22.19 -2.70
N TYR A 88 21.77 -22.36 -1.90
CA TYR A 88 20.39 -22.28 -2.32
C TYR A 88 19.84 -20.87 -2.12
N LYS A 89 20.22 -20.24 -1.01
CA LYS A 89 19.81 -18.90 -0.62
C LYS A 89 20.12 -17.82 -1.65
N ARG A 90 21.34 -17.84 -2.24
CA ARG A 90 21.71 -16.87 -3.29
C ARG A 90 20.91 -17.07 -4.55
N LEU A 91 20.61 -18.30 -4.91
CA LEU A 91 19.76 -18.61 -6.05
C LEU A 91 18.33 -18.06 -5.83
N GLN A 92 17.78 -18.27 -4.65
CA GLN A 92 16.47 -17.73 -4.29
C GLN A 92 16.46 -16.19 -4.30
N GLN A 93 17.54 -15.57 -3.80
CA GLN A 93 17.69 -14.11 -3.87
C GLN A 93 17.77 -13.59 -5.31
N ASP A 94 18.51 -14.28 -6.19
CA ASP A 94 18.63 -13.90 -7.59
C ASP A 94 17.28 -14.00 -8.30
N LYS A 95 16.56 -15.13 -8.14
CA LYS A 95 15.19 -15.31 -8.66
C LYS A 95 14.21 -14.25 -8.13
N MET A 96 14.34 -13.93 -6.84
CA MET A 96 13.49 -12.90 -6.23
C MET A 96 13.81 -11.50 -6.77
N ASN A 97 15.10 -11.21 -7.03
CA ASN A 97 15.51 -9.94 -7.63
C ASN A 97 14.98 -9.80 -9.06
N GLU A 98 15.02 -10.88 -9.86
CA GLU A 98 14.40 -10.93 -11.20
C GLU A 98 12.89 -10.67 -11.10
N ARG A 99 12.21 -11.36 -10.18
CA ARG A 99 10.77 -11.13 -9.93
C ARG A 99 10.45 -9.69 -9.52
N PHE A 100 11.30 -9.08 -8.67
CA PHE A 100 11.14 -7.67 -8.32
C PHE A 100 11.38 -6.75 -9.51
N GLN A 101 12.30 -7.08 -10.40
CA GLN A 101 12.53 -6.29 -11.60
C GLN A 101 11.35 -6.37 -12.57
N GLU A 102 10.82 -7.57 -12.80
CA GLU A 102 9.60 -7.76 -13.60
C GLU A 102 8.40 -7.02 -13.00
N ALA A 103 8.19 -7.14 -11.69
CA ALA A 103 7.12 -6.44 -10.99
C ALA A 103 7.27 -4.91 -11.05
N PHE A 104 8.50 -4.41 -11.05
CA PHE A 104 8.79 -2.99 -11.22
C PHE A 104 8.48 -2.51 -12.65
N GLU A 105 8.90 -3.25 -13.68
CA GLU A 105 8.66 -2.92 -15.09
C GLU A 105 7.16 -2.94 -15.43
N ASN A 106 6.44 -3.92 -14.90
CA ASN A 106 4.99 -4.08 -15.10
C ASN A 106 4.13 -3.22 -14.15
N GLN A 107 4.76 -2.51 -13.20
CA GLN A 107 4.06 -1.76 -12.13
C GLN A 107 3.03 -2.62 -11.38
N GLU A 108 3.39 -3.87 -11.12
CA GLU A 108 2.52 -4.84 -10.47
C GLU A 108 2.30 -4.49 -8.99
N VAL A 109 1.06 -4.65 -8.54
CA VAL A 109 0.71 -4.49 -7.13
C VAL A 109 1.14 -5.73 -6.37
N LEU A 110 2.08 -5.57 -5.45
CA LEU A 110 2.54 -6.63 -4.59
C LEU A 110 1.89 -6.52 -3.20
N THR A 111 1.61 -7.65 -2.59
CA THR A 111 1.10 -7.73 -1.22
C THR A 111 2.13 -8.42 -0.34
N GLY A 112 2.53 -7.77 0.73
CA GLY A 112 3.51 -8.33 1.66
C GLY A 112 3.19 -8.03 3.11
N LYS A 113 3.74 -8.85 4.01
CA LYS A 113 3.56 -8.68 5.46
C LYS A 113 4.63 -7.74 6.02
N VAL A 114 4.22 -6.79 6.84
CA VAL A 114 5.15 -5.91 7.56
C VAL A 114 5.87 -6.71 8.63
N SER A 115 7.16 -6.94 8.44
CA SER A 115 8.00 -7.70 9.37
C SER A 115 8.59 -6.84 10.49
N MET A 116 8.88 -5.58 10.20
CA MET A 116 9.49 -4.67 11.16
C MET A 116 9.12 -3.22 10.86
N VAL A 117 8.86 -2.47 11.92
CA VAL A 117 8.65 -1.02 11.85
C VAL A 117 9.93 -0.30 12.23
N LEU A 118 10.45 0.52 11.34
CA LEU A 118 11.67 1.31 11.52
C LEU A 118 11.30 2.79 11.69
N LYS A 119 12.19 3.59 12.29
CA LYS A 119 11.99 5.04 12.45
C LYS A 119 11.77 5.79 11.13
N GLY A 120 12.31 5.25 10.02
CA GLY A 120 12.21 5.87 8.69
C GLY A 120 11.17 5.24 7.77
N GLY A 121 10.45 4.20 8.18
CA GLY A 121 9.49 3.50 7.33
C GLY A 121 9.20 2.07 7.77
N LEU A 122 8.61 1.31 6.85
CA LEU A 122 8.24 -0.08 7.07
C LEU A 122 9.18 -1.02 6.30
N SER A 123 9.55 -2.13 6.93
CA SER A 123 10.19 -3.27 6.27
C SER A 123 9.12 -4.34 6.02
N VAL A 124 8.86 -4.61 4.75
CA VAL A 124 7.84 -5.57 4.30
C VAL A 124 8.55 -6.80 3.76
N SER A 125 8.12 -7.98 4.20
CA SER A 125 8.58 -9.27 3.66
C SER A 125 7.68 -9.69 2.50
N TYR A 126 8.30 -10.04 1.39
CA TYR A 126 7.66 -10.64 0.24
C TYR A 126 8.46 -11.88 -0.18
N GLY A 127 7.96 -13.07 0.15
CA GLY A 127 8.74 -14.31 0.06
C GLY A 127 10.05 -14.20 0.83
N GLU A 128 11.14 -14.55 0.19
CA GLU A 128 12.51 -14.44 0.75
C GLU A 128 13.11 -13.02 0.61
N GLY A 129 12.41 -12.10 -0.06
CA GLY A 129 12.85 -10.73 -0.28
C GLY A 129 12.33 -9.77 0.78
N ARG A 130 13.02 -8.63 0.93
CA ARG A 130 12.62 -7.53 1.81
C ARG A 130 12.50 -6.25 1.01
N VAL A 131 11.37 -5.57 1.16
CA VAL A 131 11.07 -4.29 0.54
C VAL A 131 10.97 -3.23 1.62
N PHE A 132 11.61 -2.10 1.41
CA PHE A 132 11.52 -0.96 2.31
C PHE A 132 10.51 0.06 1.78
N ILE A 133 9.56 0.46 2.60
CA ILE A 133 8.61 1.52 2.30
C ILE A 133 8.92 2.71 3.19
N PRO A 134 9.45 3.83 2.66
CA PRO A 134 9.70 5.04 3.42
C PRO A 134 8.42 5.58 4.08
N ALA A 135 8.53 6.18 5.26
CA ALA A 135 7.38 6.72 6.00
C ALA A 135 6.54 7.71 5.17
N SER A 136 7.19 8.48 4.28
CA SER A 136 6.52 9.41 3.36
C SER A 136 5.67 8.74 2.27
N LEU A 137 5.91 7.45 2.00
CA LEU A 137 5.25 6.65 0.98
C LEU A 137 4.30 5.58 1.55
N VAL A 138 4.14 5.53 2.87
CA VAL A 138 3.21 4.60 3.54
C VAL A 138 1.77 5.05 3.40
N SER A 139 1.51 6.36 3.54
CA SER A 139 0.17 6.94 3.50
C SER A 139 0.17 8.28 2.75
N ASP A 140 -1.02 8.77 2.36
CA ASP A 140 -1.21 10.09 1.78
C ASP A 140 -1.07 11.22 2.81
N MET A 141 -1.30 10.92 4.09
CA MET A 141 -1.09 11.83 5.20
C MET A 141 0.13 11.43 6.03
N TYR A 142 0.82 12.40 6.62
CA TYR A 142 1.95 12.13 7.50
C TYR A 142 1.48 11.41 8.76
N GLU A 143 1.90 10.17 8.93
CA GLU A 143 1.60 9.37 10.12
C GLU A 143 2.81 9.34 11.04
N ARG A 144 2.60 9.76 12.29
CA ARG A 144 3.64 9.74 13.32
C ARG A 144 3.87 8.35 13.89
N ASP A 145 2.82 7.55 13.94
CA ASP A 145 2.86 6.19 14.51
C ASP A 145 2.64 5.15 13.41
N LEU A 146 3.73 4.48 13.04
CA LEU A 146 3.72 3.39 12.07
C LEU A 146 3.56 2.02 12.74
N SER A 147 3.56 1.94 14.07
CA SER A 147 3.49 0.68 14.83
C SER A 147 2.18 -0.08 14.56
N LYS A 148 1.13 0.64 14.19
CA LYS A 148 -0.16 0.05 13.81
C LYS A 148 -0.08 -0.88 12.59
N TYR A 149 0.94 -0.73 11.75
CA TYR A 149 1.13 -1.56 10.56
C TYR A 149 1.93 -2.84 10.83
N GLN A 150 2.47 -3.00 12.03
CA GLN A 150 3.23 -4.19 12.38
C GLN A 150 2.37 -5.44 12.20
N ASP A 151 2.94 -6.48 11.58
CA ASP A 151 2.28 -7.75 11.26
C ASP A 151 1.06 -7.67 10.32
N GLN A 152 0.75 -6.50 9.78
CA GLN A 152 -0.31 -6.34 8.78
C GLN A 152 0.19 -6.62 7.37
N GLU A 153 -0.71 -7.07 6.52
CA GLU A 153 -0.49 -7.14 5.08
C GLU A 153 -0.72 -5.79 4.44
N VAL A 154 0.23 -5.35 3.63
CA VAL A 154 0.16 -4.08 2.91
C VAL A 154 0.36 -4.29 1.42
N GLU A 155 -0.45 -3.60 0.63
CA GLU A 155 -0.30 -3.53 -0.82
C GLU A 155 0.64 -2.37 -1.18
N PHE A 156 1.54 -2.58 -2.10
CA PHE A 156 2.50 -1.57 -2.58
C PHE A 156 2.92 -1.83 -4.02
N VAL A 157 3.46 -0.81 -4.67
CA VAL A 157 4.11 -0.89 -5.99
C VAL A 157 5.59 -0.57 -5.79
N LEU A 158 6.44 -1.18 -6.58
CA LEU A 158 7.87 -0.92 -6.53
C LEU A 158 8.20 0.39 -7.25
N THR A 159 9.00 1.25 -6.62
CA THR A 159 9.45 2.52 -7.18
C THR A 159 10.92 2.49 -7.54
N GLU A 160 11.74 1.76 -6.80
CA GLU A 160 13.17 1.59 -7.07
C GLU A 160 13.57 0.15 -6.76
N VAL A 161 14.26 -0.48 -7.71
CA VAL A 161 14.85 -1.82 -7.55
C VAL A 161 16.33 -1.72 -7.84
N ASN A 162 17.16 -1.86 -6.80
CA ASN A 162 18.61 -1.87 -6.94
C ASN A 162 19.21 -3.15 -6.31
N PRO A 163 19.33 -4.24 -7.07
CA PRO A 163 19.81 -5.52 -6.55
C PRO A 163 21.25 -5.45 -6.02
N ARG A 164 22.12 -4.64 -6.66
CA ARG A 164 23.53 -4.50 -6.25
C ARG A 164 23.68 -3.88 -4.86
N LYS A 165 22.82 -2.93 -4.52
CA LYS A 165 22.78 -2.26 -3.20
C LYS A 165 21.82 -2.94 -2.22
N ARG A 166 21.15 -4.01 -2.63
CA ARG A 166 20.10 -4.71 -1.87
C ARG A 166 19.03 -3.72 -1.37
N ARG A 167 18.71 -2.72 -2.22
CA ARG A 167 17.76 -1.67 -1.89
C ARG A 167 16.56 -1.79 -2.84
N ILE A 168 15.42 -2.13 -2.28
CA ILE A 168 14.15 -2.23 -2.98
C ILE A 168 13.19 -1.32 -2.23
N ILE A 169 12.65 -0.33 -2.93
CA ILE A 169 11.74 0.67 -2.35
C ILE A 169 10.34 0.45 -2.92
N GLY A 170 9.39 0.30 -2.01
CA GLY A 170 7.97 0.23 -2.31
C GLY A 170 7.26 1.55 -2.02
N ASP A 171 6.17 1.80 -2.75
CA ASP A 171 5.27 2.94 -2.59
C ASP A 171 3.83 2.44 -2.42
N ARG A 172 3.26 2.68 -1.26
CA ARG A 172 1.85 2.40 -0.96
C ARG A 172 0.97 3.60 -1.26
N LYS A 173 1.52 4.81 -1.14
CA LYS A 173 0.80 6.06 -1.34
C LYS A 173 0.20 6.15 -2.73
N GLN A 174 0.91 5.73 -3.78
CA GLN A 174 0.40 5.72 -5.14
C GLN A 174 -0.91 4.93 -5.26
N LEU A 175 -0.99 3.75 -4.62
CA LEU A 175 -2.21 2.93 -4.64
C LEU A 175 -3.36 3.59 -3.91
N ILE A 176 -3.09 4.21 -2.75
CA ILE A 176 -4.11 4.91 -1.97
C ILE A 176 -4.64 6.10 -2.76
N VAL A 177 -3.75 6.89 -3.38
CA VAL A 177 -4.13 8.05 -4.20
C VAL A 177 -4.89 7.60 -5.44
N ALA A 178 -4.45 6.53 -6.12
CA ALA A 178 -5.15 5.98 -7.29
C ALA A 178 -6.54 5.44 -6.93
N LYS A 179 -6.67 4.72 -5.80
CA LYS A 179 -7.98 4.25 -5.30
C LYS A 179 -8.90 5.43 -4.96
N LYS A 180 -8.38 6.45 -4.27
CA LYS A 180 -9.14 7.67 -3.96
C LYS A 180 -9.58 8.40 -5.23
N LYS A 181 -8.69 8.54 -6.20
CA LYS A 181 -8.99 9.20 -7.47
C LYS A 181 -10.10 8.47 -8.24
N LYS A 182 -10.03 7.14 -8.32
CA LYS A 182 -11.10 6.33 -8.92
C LYS A 182 -12.44 6.51 -8.20
N MET A 183 -12.44 6.42 -6.87
CA MET A 183 -13.66 6.66 -6.07
C MET A 183 -14.21 8.07 -6.28
N GLN A 184 -13.33 9.07 -6.38
CA GLN A 184 -13.70 10.46 -6.66
C GLN A 184 -14.33 10.60 -8.05
N GLU A 185 -13.71 10.02 -9.08
CA GLU A 185 -14.25 10.03 -10.45
C GLU A 185 -15.62 9.31 -10.53
N GLU A 186 -15.76 8.16 -9.87
CA GLU A 186 -17.04 7.45 -9.77
C GLU A 186 -18.09 8.28 -9.05
N LEU A 187 -17.75 8.92 -7.95
CA LEU A 187 -18.64 9.81 -7.23
C LEU A 187 -19.06 10.98 -8.12
N LEU A 188 -18.10 11.69 -8.73
CA LEU A 188 -18.38 12.82 -9.62
C LEU A 188 -19.27 12.46 -10.80
N SER A 189 -19.19 11.21 -11.29
CA SER A 189 -20.08 10.74 -12.37
C SER A 189 -21.52 10.52 -11.91
N ARG A 190 -21.73 10.23 -10.64
CA ARG A 190 -23.06 9.95 -10.04
C ARG A 190 -23.76 11.20 -9.52
N ILE A 191 -22.98 12.17 -9.02
CA ILE A 191 -23.52 13.38 -8.41
C ILE A 191 -23.82 14.45 -9.46
N LYS A 192 -24.92 15.19 -9.22
CA LYS A 192 -25.33 16.35 -10.02
C LYS A 192 -25.62 17.53 -9.12
N VAL A 193 -25.45 18.74 -9.65
CA VAL A 193 -25.87 19.97 -8.96
C VAL A 193 -27.37 19.88 -8.61
N GLY A 194 -27.70 20.20 -7.37
CA GLY A 194 -29.06 20.10 -6.83
C GLY A 194 -29.42 18.75 -6.20
N MET A 195 -28.51 17.74 -6.25
CA MET A 195 -28.75 16.44 -5.63
C MET A 195 -28.46 16.47 -4.12
N MET A 196 -29.30 15.78 -3.34
CA MET A 196 -29.05 15.57 -1.91
C MET A 196 -28.21 14.33 -1.72
N VAL A 197 -27.16 14.46 -0.90
CA VAL A 197 -26.20 13.38 -0.58
C VAL A 197 -25.97 13.36 0.93
N GLU A 198 -25.92 12.16 1.50
CA GLU A 198 -25.49 11.97 2.88
C GLU A 198 -23.97 12.00 2.94
N GLY A 199 -23.41 12.83 3.83
CA GLY A 199 -21.97 12.89 4.06
C GLY A 199 -21.64 12.90 5.54
N THR A 200 -20.37 12.63 5.86
CA THR A 200 -19.87 12.62 7.23
C THR A 200 -18.91 13.80 7.45
N VAL A 201 -19.10 14.54 8.53
CA VAL A 201 -18.22 15.67 8.89
C VAL A 201 -16.84 15.14 9.25
N LYS A 202 -15.85 15.44 8.41
CA LYS A 202 -14.46 15.02 8.56
C LYS A 202 -13.61 16.01 9.35
N ASN A 203 -13.80 17.29 9.07
CA ASN A 203 -13.06 18.35 9.73
C ASN A 203 -13.90 19.64 9.80
N LEU A 204 -13.67 20.43 10.86
CA LEU A 204 -14.35 21.71 11.10
C LEU A 204 -13.31 22.83 11.14
N THR A 205 -13.51 23.83 10.30
CA THR A 205 -12.70 25.05 10.25
C THR A 205 -13.57 26.27 10.60
N ASP A 206 -12.97 27.41 10.83
CA ASP A 206 -13.70 28.65 11.21
C ASP A 206 -14.57 29.21 10.08
N PHE A 207 -14.25 28.83 8.82
CA PHE A 207 -14.99 29.26 7.63
C PHE A 207 -15.97 28.21 7.09
N GLY A 208 -15.96 26.98 7.63
CA GLY A 208 -16.85 25.94 7.15
C GLY A 208 -16.53 24.54 7.68
N ALA A 209 -17.27 23.56 7.19
CA ALA A 209 -17.10 22.14 7.46
C ALA A 209 -16.68 21.39 6.20
N PHE A 210 -15.70 20.51 6.34
CA PHE A 210 -15.35 19.53 5.31
C PHE A 210 -16.17 18.26 5.55
N ILE A 211 -16.93 17.86 4.55
CA ILE A 211 -17.82 16.71 4.59
C ILE A 211 -17.31 15.68 3.60
N ASP A 212 -17.05 14.47 4.08
CA ASP A 212 -16.69 13.31 3.26
C ASP A 212 -17.97 12.73 2.64
N LEU A 213 -18.01 12.68 1.32
CA LEU A 213 -19.12 12.14 0.53
C LEU A 213 -18.88 10.69 0.07
N GLY A 214 -17.85 10.02 0.63
CA GLY A 214 -17.51 8.65 0.25
C GLY A 214 -16.59 8.54 -0.96
N GLY A 215 -15.63 9.46 -1.10
CA GLY A 215 -14.63 9.49 -2.17
C GLY A 215 -14.15 10.88 -2.54
N ALA A 216 -14.92 11.92 -2.21
CA ALA A 216 -14.50 13.31 -2.34
C ALA A 216 -14.92 14.12 -1.12
N ASP A 217 -14.12 15.11 -0.78
CA ASP A 217 -14.41 16.04 0.31
C ASP A 217 -15.18 17.25 -0.26
N GLY A 218 -16.39 17.51 0.26
CA GLY A 218 -17.18 18.69 -0.04
C GLY A 218 -16.98 19.77 1.00
N LEU A 219 -17.00 21.04 0.59
CA LEU A 219 -16.94 22.18 1.48
C LEU A 219 -18.36 22.74 1.72
N LEU A 220 -18.79 22.69 2.96
CA LEU A 220 -19.98 23.40 3.45
C LEU A 220 -19.52 24.71 4.10
N HIS A 221 -19.59 25.80 3.36
CA HIS A 221 -19.22 27.12 3.85
C HIS A 221 -20.17 27.59 4.95
N ILE A 222 -19.68 28.40 5.90
CA ILE A 222 -20.46 28.92 7.02
C ILE A 222 -21.73 29.66 6.56
N SER A 223 -21.69 30.39 5.45
CA SER A 223 -22.84 31.08 4.86
C SER A 223 -23.91 30.13 4.33
N GLU A 224 -23.57 28.86 4.03
CA GLU A 224 -24.47 27.86 3.47
C GLU A 224 -25.00 26.85 4.52
N MET A 225 -24.56 26.99 5.76
CA MET A 225 -24.99 26.10 6.87
C MET A 225 -26.39 26.40 7.38
N SER A 226 -26.80 27.66 7.37
CA SER A 226 -28.11 28.07 7.87
C SER A 226 -28.58 29.34 7.18
N TRP A 227 -29.90 29.58 7.18
CA TRP A 227 -30.52 30.84 6.78
C TRP A 227 -30.23 31.98 7.76
N GLY A 228 -29.91 31.67 9.02
CA GLY A 228 -29.49 32.63 10.03
C GLY A 228 -27.95 32.79 10.06
N ARG A 229 -27.51 33.83 10.82
CA ARG A 229 -26.06 34.05 11.01
C ARG A 229 -25.48 32.98 11.93
N VAL A 230 -24.61 32.15 11.39
CA VAL A 230 -23.81 31.18 12.14
C VAL A 230 -22.52 31.86 12.54
N ALA A 231 -22.24 31.93 13.84
CA ALA A 231 -20.99 32.51 14.34
C ALA A 231 -19.84 31.50 14.43
N ASP A 232 -20.16 30.22 14.64
CA ASP A 232 -19.17 29.18 14.85
C ASP A 232 -19.72 27.82 14.35
N PRO A 233 -19.11 27.21 13.32
CA PRO A 233 -19.52 25.90 12.83
C PRO A 233 -19.46 24.79 13.87
N LYS A 234 -18.54 24.88 14.82
CA LYS A 234 -18.30 23.88 15.89
C LYS A 234 -19.48 23.76 16.87
N LYS A 235 -20.38 24.76 16.89
CA LYS A 235 -21.60 24.72 17.72
C LYS A 235 -22.72 23.94 17.05
N LEU A 236 -22.69 23.82 15.73
CA LEU A 236 -23.73 23.15 14.95
C LEU A 236 -23.39 21.70 14.65
N PHE A 237 -22.10 21.40 14.41
CA PHE A 237 -21.63 20.08 13.98
C PHE A 237 -20.44 19.62 14.78
N LYS A 238 -20.33 18.29 14.90
CA LYS A 238 -19.16 17.61 15.46
C LYS A 238 -18.50 16.75 14.39
N VAL A 239 -17.22 16.52 14.52
CA VAL A 239 -16.49 15.58 13.67
C VAL A 239 -17.11 14.19 13.85
N GLY A 240 -17.47 13.54 12.74
CA GLY A 240 -18.16 12.25 12.71
C GLY A 240 -19.68 12.32 12.57
N ASP A 241 -20.29 13.51 12.61
CA ASP A 241 -21.73 13.65 12.40
C ASP A 241 -22.10 13.35 10.93
N LYS A 242 -23.20 12.64 10.73
CA LYS A 242 -23.81 12.43 9.42
C LYS A 242 -24.77 13.56 9.10
N VAL A 243 -24.60 14.16 7.94
CA VAL A 243 -25.37 15.31 7.50
C VAL A 243 -25.86 15.11 6.07
N ASN A 244 -27.15 15.36 5.83
CA ASN A 244 -27.71 15.39 4.48
C ASN A 244 -27.49 16.79 3.89
N VAL A 245 -26.70 16.89 2.85
CA VAL A 245 -26.31 18.13 2.19
C VAL A 245 -26.72 18.12 0.72
N MET A 246 -27.04 19.28 0.19
CA MET A 246 -27.32 19.45 -1.24
C MET A 246 -26.07 19.97 -1.94
N ILE A 247 -25.80 19.45 -3.12
CA ILE A 247 -24.71 19.91 -3.96
C ILE A 247 -25.10 21.23 -4.61
N LYS A 248 -24.38 22.30 -4.27
CA LYS A 248 -24.60 23.63 -4.84
C LYS A 248 -23.88 23.83 -6.15
N ASP A 249 -22.60 23.41 -6.20
CA ASP A 249 -21.74 23.58 -7.36
C ASP A 249 -20.62 22.54 -7.34
N ILE A 250 -20.12 22.19 -8.52
CA ILE A 250 -19.00 21.25 -8.70
C ILE A 250 -17.97 21.93 -9.59
N GLN A 251 -16.80 22.23 -9.04
CA GLN A 251 -15.67 22.81 -9.77
C GLN A 251 -14.49 21.83 -9.73
N ASP A 252 -14.23 21.15 -10.83
CA ASP A 252 -13.22 20.10 -10.94
C ASP A 252 -13.34 19.04 -9.84
N THR A 253 -12.49 19.13 -8.82
CA THR A 253 -12.47 18.23 -7.66
C THR A 253 -13.09 18.82 -6.38
N LYS A 254 -13.50 20.09 -6.43
CA LYS A 254 -14.09 20.79 -5.28
C LYS A 254 -15.60 20.81 -5.38
N ILE A 255 -16.25 20.28 -4.37
CA ILE A 255 -17.71 20.21 -4.28
C ILE A 255 -18.17 21.23 -3.25
N ALA A 256 -18.93 22.22 -3.70
CA ALA A 256 -19.58 23.18 -2.82
C ALA A 256 -20.92 22.61 -2.36
N LEU A 257 -21.15 22.62 -1.05
CA LEU A 257 -22.33 22.06 -0.41
C LEU A 257 -23.18 23.17 0.20
N THR A 258 -24.49 22.91 0.32
CA THR A 258 -25.43 23.79 0.99
C THR A 258 -26.46 23.01 1.82
N LEU A 259 -26.84 23.56 2.95
CA LEU A 259 -27.98 23.12 3.78
C LEU A 259 -29.21 24.04 3.59
N LYS A 260 -29.07 25.08 2.77
CA LYS A 260 -30.17 26.02 2.47
C LYS A 260 -31.10 25.42 1.42
N LEU A 261 -31.95 24.51 1.87
CA LEU A 261 -33.00 23.96 1.03
C LEU A 261 -34.11 25.03 0.84
N GLU A 262 -34.62 25.16 -0.38
CA GLU A 262 -35.70 26.11 -0.69
C GLU A 262 -36.98 25.86 0.13
N GLU A 263 -37.21 24.59 0.50
CA GLU A 263 -38.34 24.18 1.33
C GLU A 263 -38.26 24.76 2.76
N ASN A 264 -37.03 24.88 3.29
CA ASN A 264 -36.77 25.41 4.65
C ASN A 264 -36.44 26.90 4.63
N ASN A 265 -36.73 27.62 3.54
CA ASN A 265 -36.49 29.06 3.44
C ASN A 265 -37.52 29.82 4.28
N PRO A 266 -37.10 30.45 5.41
CA PRO A 266 -38.04 31.21 6.26
C PRO A 266 -38.68 32.41 5.54
N TRP A 267 -38.03 32.86 4.46
CA TRP A 267 -38.48 34.04 3.70
C TRP A 267 -39.40 33.68 2.51
N LYS A 268 -39.57 32.42 2.15
CA LYS A 268 -40.41 31.99 1.01
C LYS A 268 -41.86 32.44 1.19
N ASN A 269 -42.37 32.35 2.40
CA ASN A 269 -43.75 32.73 2.74
C ASN A 269 -43.80 34.03 3.58
N ALA A 270 -42.70 34.81 3.61
CA ALA A 270 -42.63 36.01 4.43
C ALA A 270 -43.60 37.08 3.95
N ALA A 271 -43.81 37.23 2.63
CA ALA A 271 -44.73 38.17 2.05
C ALA A 271 -46.20 37.85 2.42
N GLU A 272 -46.56 36.57 2.55
CA GLU A 272 -47.88 36.12 2.97
C GLU A 272 -48.07 36.25 4.48
N LYS A 273 -47.04 35.97 5.24
CA LYS A 273 -47.05 35.92 6.71
C LYS A 273 -46.94 37.31 7.35
N TYR A 274 -46.28 38.25 6.67
CA TYR A 274 -46.02 39.61 7.14
C TYR A 274 -46.53 40.63 6.12
N GLN A 275 -47.85 40.65 5.91
CA GLN A 275 -48.47 41.62 5.00
C GLN A 275 -48.36 43.03 5.60
N ILE A 276 -48.31 44.03 4.71
CA ILE A 276 -48.23 45.43 5.11
C ILE A 276 -49.44 45.77 5.98
N GLY A 277 -49.22 46.28 7.22
CA GLY A 277 -50.22 46.59 8.21
C GLY A 277 -50.51 45.53 9.26
N THR A 278 -49.82 44.33 9.15
CA THR A 278 -49.96 43.28 10.17
C THR A 278 -49.14 43.62 11.42
N VAL A 279 -49.77 43.52 12.60
CA VAL A 279 -49.05 43.65 13.87
C VAL A 279 -48.35 42.38 14.22
N VAL A 280 -47.04 42.45 14.36
CA VAL A 280 -46.19 41.28 14.69
C VAL A 280 -45.44 41.52 15.99
N THR A 281 -45.26 40.47 16.79
CA THR A 281 -44.45 40.50 17.99
C THR A 281 -43.05 39.98 17.67
N GLY A 282 -42.05 40.82 17.85
CA GLY A 282 -40.67 40.49 17.56
C GLY A 282 -39.73 40.76 18.74
N LYS A 283 -38.58 40.11 18.77
CA LYS A 283 -37.51 40.35 19.74
C LYS A 283 -36.48 41.28 19.14
N VAL A 284 -36.12 42.35 19.86
CA VAL A 284 -35.04 43.25 19.44
C VAL A 284 -33.71 42.50 19.45
N ALA A 285 -33.13 42.33 18.30
CA ALA A 285 -31.85 41.64 18.12
C ALA A 285 -30.65 42.59 18.30
N ARG A 286 -30.78 43.85 17.82
CA ARG A 286 -29.73 44.87 17.90
C ARG A 286 -30.33 46.26 17.79
N MET A 287 -29.80 47.20 18.55
CA MET A 287 -30.08 48.61 18.43
C MET A 287 -28.91 49.35 17.78
N THR A 288 -29.22 50.31 16.95
CA THR A 288 -28.29 51.23 16.27
C THR A 288 -28.80 52.64 16.40
N ASP A 289 -27.98 53.67 16.12
CA ASP A 289 -28.35 55.08 16.27
C ASP A 289 -29.51 55.52 15.36
N PHE A 290 -29.77 54.77 14.29
CA PHE A 290 -30.82 55.02 13.30
C PHE A 290 -32.03 54.07 13.40
N GLY A 291 -32.06 53.16 14.37
CA GLY A 291 -33.20 52.26 14.54
C GLY A 291 -32.88 50.96 15.26
N ALA A 292 -33.90 50.13 15.44
CA ALA A 292 -33.79 48.79 16.04
C ALA A 292 -34.03 47.69 15.01
N PHE A 293 -33.17 46.70 15.00
CA PHE A 293 -33.39 45.45 14.25
C PHE A 293 -34.17 44.47 15.12
N ILE A 294 -35.30 44.04 14.59
CA ILE A 294 -36.25 43.15 15.26
C ILE A 294 -36.26 41.79 14.57
#